data_a321f69f2f9478fe133018dae21f4f1f
#
_entry.id   a321f69f2f9478fe133018dae21f4f1f
#
_cell.length_a   1.000
_cell.length_b   1.000
_cell.length_c   1.000
_cell.angle_alpha   90.00
_cell.angle_beta   90.00
_cell.angle_gamma   90.00
#
_symmetry.space_group_name_H-M   'P 1'
#
loop_
_entity.id
_entity.type
_entity.pdbx_description
1 polymer ?
#
loop_
_entity_poly.entity_id
_entity_poly.type
_entity_poly.pdbx_seq_one_letter_code
_entity_poly.pdbx_strand_id
1 'polypeptide(L)'
;RQAQELHDKRKAELWRVEKLGDLPDVTFEEACLRWLEEKADKKSLDSDKSRIEFWLEHFEGIRLKDISEAKIYSAVSRMHNRKTKEIWKQKVQAAIRKGKELPVYEPKPVSTQTKAKHLAMIKAILRAAERDWKWLEKAPVIKIPAVRNKRVRWLEKEEAKRLIDECPEPLKSVVKFALATGLRKSNIINLEWQQIDMQRRVAWVNPEESKSNRAIGVALNDTASKVLRDQ
;
A
#
# COMPACT_ATOMS: atom_id res chain seq x y z
N ARG A 1 38.13 -9.09 -20.54
CA ARG A 1 38.92 -8.08 -19.83
C ARG A 1 38.04 -7.31 -18.83
N GLN A 2 36.98 -6.60 -19.26
CA GLN A 2 36.08 -5.85 -18.39
C GLN A 2 35.36 -6.71 -17.32
N ALA A 3 34.92 -7.93 -17.65
CA ALA A 3 34.30 -8.86 -16.71
C ALA A 3 35.28 -9.29 -15.61
N GLN A 4 36.58 -9.51 -15.96
CA GLN A 4 37.60 -9.86 -14.99
C GLN A 4 37.93 -8.69 -14.06
N GLU A 5 38.05 -7.48 -14.61
CA GLU A 5 38.27 -6.25 -13.81
C GLU A 5 37.09 -6.01 -12.81
N LEU A 6 35.85 -6.24 -13.26
CA LEU A 6 34.69 -6.15 -12.39
C LEU A 6 34.70 -7.20 -11.28
N HIS A 7 35.04 -8.45 -11.62
CA HIS A 7 35.18 -9.54 -10.66
C HIS A 7 36.24 -9.24 -9.60
N ASP A 8 37.44 -8.81 -10.03
CA ASP A 8 38.54 -8.51 -9.12
C ASP A 8 38.23 -7.33 -8.20
N LYS A 9 37.56 -6.30 -8.73
CA LYS A 9 37.06 -5.19 -7.94
C LYS A 9 36.06 -5.65 -6.88
N ARG A 10 35.08 -6.49 -7.26
CA ARG A 10 34.07 -7.02 -6.34
C ARG A 10 34.70 -7.91 -5.27
N LYS A 11 35.68 -8.72 -5.62
CA LYS A 11 36.42 -9.55 -4.70
C LYS A 11 37.22 -8.72 -3.68
N ALA A 12 37.85 -7.63 -4.12
CA ALA A 12 38.58 -6.73 -3.24
C ALA A 12 37.61 -5.97 -2.29
N GLU A 13 36.44 -5.55 -2.76
CA GLU A 13 35.39 -4.95 -1.92
C GLU A 13 34.90 -5.93 -0.85
N LEU A 14 34.56 -7.16 -1.22
CA LEU A 14 34.14 -8.20 -0.27
C LEU A 14 35.22 -8.50 0.78
N TRP A 15 36.46 -8.58 0.37
CA TRP A 15 37.59 -8.79 1.28
C TRP A 15 37.72 -7.65 2.30
N ARG A 16 37.58 -6.38 1.85
CA ARG A 16 37.60 -5.22 2.74
C ARG A 16 36.48 -5.25 3.77
N VAL A 17 35.25 -5.58 3.33
CA VAL A 17 34.09 -5.72 4.22
C VAL A 17 34.35 -6.81 5.27
N GLU A 18 34.86 -7.98 4.82
CA GLU A 18 35.07 -9.14 5.70
C GLU A 18 36.25 -8.97 6.66
N LYS A 19 37.37 -8.40 6.20
CA LYS A 19 38.62 -8.32 6.97
C LYS A 19 38.87 -6.98 7.65
N LEU A 20 38.42 -5.88 7.05
CA LEU A 20 38.64 -4.54 7.59
C LEU A 20 37.40 -3.96 8.24
N GLY A 21 36.24 -4.61 8.11
CA GLY A 21 34.97 -4.09 8.64
C GLY A 21 34.40 -2.89 7.87
N ASP A 22 34.88 -2.66 6.63
CA ASP A 22 34.39 -1.60 5.78
C ASP A 22 32.90 -1.86 5.47
N LEU A 23 32.14 -0.79 5.28
CA LEU A 23 30.76 -0.91 4.85
C LEU A 23 30.69 -1.23 3.35
N PRO A 24 29.80 -2.17 2.92
CA PRO A 24 29.67 -2.48 1.51
C PRO A 24 29.12 -1.29 0.74
N ASP A 25 29.64 -1.07 -0.47
CA ASP A 25 29.21 0.02 -1.35
C ASP A 25 27.98 -0.40 -2.18
N VAL A 26 26.80 -0.38 -1.55
CA VAL A 26 25.52 -0.93 -2.05
C VAL A 26 24.65 0.16 -2.62
N THR A 27 23.90 -0.15 -3.69
CA THR A 27 22.91 0.75 -4.29
C THR A 27 21.56 0.67 -3.60
N PHE A 28 20.70 1.64 -3.89
CA PHE A 28 19.32 1.63 -3.37
C PHE A 28 18.50 0.46 -3.92
N GLU A 29 18.72 0.06 -5.17
CA GLU A 29 18.07 -1.09 -5.81
C GLU A 29 18.40 -2.40 -5.09
N GLU A 30 19.67 -2.61 -4.76
CA GLU A 30 20.12 -3.79 -4.01
C GLU A 30 19.42 -3.86 -2.64
N ALA A 31 19.26 -2.71 -1.97
CA ALA A 31 18.54 -2.62 -0.71
C ALA A 31 17.04 -2.90 -0.88
N CYS A 32 16.42 -2.42 -1.95
CA CYS A 32 15.03 -2.70 -2.26
C CYS A 32 14.78 -4.18 -2.57
N LEU A 33 15.66 -4.81 -3.34
CA LEU A 33 15.58 -6.25 -3.64
C LEU A 33 15.64 -7.07 -2.36
N ARG A 34 16.64 -6.84 -1.51
CA ARG A 34 16.77 -7.53 -0.23
C ARG A 34 15.56 -7.30 0.67
N TRP A 35 15.02 -6.08 0.72
CA TRP A 35 13.78 -5.78 1.47
C TRP A 35 12.60 -6.61 0.98
N LEU A 36 12.42 -6.73 -0.35
CA LEU A 36 11.32 -7.50 -0.93
C LEU A 36 11.47 -9.01 -0.68
N GLU A 37 12.69 -9.54 -0.73
CA GLU A 37 12.99 -10.93 -0.41
C GLU A 37 12.67 -11.25 1.05
N GLU A 38 13.14 -10.43 2.00
CA GLU A 38 12.89 -10.63 3.43
C GLU A 38 11.41 -10.44 3.83
N LYS A 39 10.62 -9.78 3.01
CA LYS A 39 9.20 -9.49 3.27
C LYS A 39 8.26 -10.20 2.27
N ALA A 40 8.73 -11.27 1.62
CA ALA A 40 7.96 -12.00 0.60
C ALA A 40 6.57 -12.45 1.08
N ASP A 41 6.46 -12.89 2.34
CA ASP A 41 5.19 -13.37 2.93
C ASP A 41 4.25 -12.27 3.41
N LYS A 42 4.60 -11.00 3.18
CA LYS A 42 3.80 -9.88 3.67
C LYS A 42 2.53 -9.68 2.83
N LYS A 43 1.34 -9.78 3.44
CA LYS A 43 0.03 -9.55 2.77
C LYS A 43 -0.08 -8.23 2.00
N SER A 44 0.68 -7.21 2.36
CA SER A 44 0.67 -5.88 1.73
C SER A 44 1.88 -5.63 0.82
N LEU A 45 2.55 -6.69 0.34
CA LEU A 45 3.77 -6.60 -0.47
C LEU A 45 3.57 -5.75 -1.73
N ASP A 46 2.44 -5.87 -2.43
CA ASP A 46 2.14 -5.07 -3.62
C ASP A 46 2.08 -3.56 -3.34
N SER A 47 1.58 -3.20 -2.15
CA SER A 47 1.62 -1.80 -1.73
C SER A 47 3.05 -1.31 -1.45
N ASP A 48 3.93 -2.19 -0.98
CA ASP A 48 5.34 -1.86 -0.76
C ASP A 48 6.07 -1.77 -2.11
N LYS A 49 5.83 -2.70 -3.04
CA LYS A 49 6.36 -2.64 -4.43
C LYS A 49 6.01 -1.30 -5.09
N SER A 50 4.75 -0.90 -5.07
CA SER A 50 4.31 0.38 -5.65
C SER A 50 4.97 1.62 -5.01
N ARG A 51 5.32 1.56 -3.72
CA ARG A 51 6.06 2.65 -3.05
C ARG A 51 7.55 2.59 -3.38
N ILE A 52 8.12 1.40 -3.51
CA ILE A 52 9.51 1.20 -3.93
C ILE A 52 9.71 1.70 -5.35
N GLU A 53 8.79 1.40 -6.28
CA GLU A 53 8.83 1.94 -7.66
C GLU A 53 8.97 3.47 -7.69
N PHE A 54 8.18 4.17 -6.85
CA PHE A 54 8.32 5.62 -6.72
C PHE A 54 9.74 6.04 -6.29
N TRP A 55 10.34 5.33 -5.35
CA TRP A 55 11.68 5.67 -4.86
C TRP A 55 12.77 5.29 -5.86
N LEU A 56 12.61 4.21 -6.62
CA LEU A 56 13.51 3.84 -7.70
C LEU A 56 13.54 4.89 -8.81
N GLU A 57 12.41 5.52 -9.17
CA GLU A 57 12.37 6.64 -10.12
C GLU A 57 13.28 7.82 -9.71
N HIS A 58 13.64 7.91 -8.40
CA HIS A 58 14.42 9.03 -7.87
C HIS A 58 15.83 8.64 -7.42
N PHE A 59 16.05 7.36 -7.12
CA PHE A 59 17.29 6.88 -6.50
C PHE A 59 17.94 5.72 -7.25
N GLU A 60 17.50 5.42 -8.48
CA GLU A 60 18.14 4.44 -9.33
C GLU A 60 19.63 4.78 -9.55
N GLY A 61 20.52 3.79 -9.36
CA GLY A 61 21.98 3.95 -9.44
C GLY A 61 22.63 4.74 -8.29
N ILE A 62 21.85 5.22 -7.33
CA ILE A 62 22.38 5.99 -6.19
C ILE A 62 22.82 5.05 -5.06
N ARG A 63 24.02 5.26 -4.53
CA ARG A 63 24.53 4.51 -3.37
C ARG A 63 23.74 4.89 -2.11
N LEU A 64 23.52 3.90 -1.22
CA LEU A 64 22.80 4.14 0.04
C LEU A 64 23.40 5.29 0.86
N LYS A 65 24.72 5.38 0.94
CA LYS A 65 25.44 6.45 1.64
C LYS A 65 25.21 7.84 1.10
N ASP A 66 24.81 7.96 -0.19
CA ASP A 66 24.58 9.23 -0.87
C ASP A 66 23.11 9.69 -0.81
N ILE A 67 22.24 8.89 -0.18
CA ILE A 67 20.84 9.24 0.03
C ILE A 67 20.72 10.14 1.25
N SER A 68 20.61 11.44 1.01
CA SER A 68 20.46 12.43 2.05
C SER A 68 18.99 12.76 2.37
N GLU A 69 18.75 13.30 3.55
CA GLU A 69 17.44 13.83 3.97
C GLU A 69 16.88 14.83 2.96
N ALA A 70 17.71 15.76 2.45
CA ALA A 70 17.31 16.75 1.47
C ALA A 70 16.82 16.13 0.16
N LYS A 71 17.49 15.10 -0.36
CA LYS A 71 17.07 14.38 -1.56
C LYS A 71 15.73 13.68 -1.35
N ILE A 72 15.50 13.07 -0.19
CA ILE A 72 14.24 12.40 0.17
C ILE A 72 13.08 13.40 0.18
N TYR A 73 13.22 14.53 0.87
CA TYR A 73 12.15 15.53 0.93
C TYR A 73 11.93 16.24 -0.41
N SER A 74 12.98 16.45 -1.21
CA SER A 74 12.85 16.97 -2.57
C SER A 74 11.99 16.05 -3.45
N ALA A 75 12.21 14.74 -3.40
CA ALA A 75 11.38 13.78 -4.12
C ALA A 75 9.91 13.82 -3.67
N VAL A 76 9.67 13.84 -2.35
CA VAL A 76 8.30 13.87 -1.79
C VAL A 76 7.59 15.20 -2.08
N SER A 77 8.29 16.33 -2.11
CA SER A 77 7.67 17.63 -2.42
C SER A 77 7.05 17.66 -3.81
N ARG A 78 7.64 16.96 -4.77
CA ARG A 78 7.22 16.85 -6.18
C ARG A 78 6.19 15.75 -6.45
N MET A 79 5.73 15.04 -5.41
CA MET A 79 4.75 13.98 -5.59
C MET A 79 3.39 14.50 -6.07
N HIS A 80 2.92 13.99 -7.19
CA HIS A 80 1.60 14.25 -7.75
C HIS A 80 0.76 12.99 -7.85
N ASN A 81 -0.55 13.15 -7.84
CA ASN A 81 -1.49 12.02 -7.93
C ASN A 81 -1.47 11.42 -9.34
N ARG A 82 -0.90 10.21 -9.50
CA ARG A 82 -0.81 9.49 -10.78
C ARG A 82 -2.18 9.29 -11.43
N LYS A 83 -3.22 8.96 -10.65
CA LYS A 83 -4.59 8.79 -11.17
C LYS A 83 -5.12 10.05 -11.86
N THR A 84 -4.76 11.23 -11.38
CA THR A 84 -5.15 12.50 -12.03
C THR A 84 -4.59 12.61 -13.44
N LYS A 85 -3.35 12.14 -13.66
CA LYS A 85 -2.71 12.12 -14.98
C LYS A 85 -3.39 11.11 -15.92
N GLU A 86 -3.75 9.95 -15.42
CA GLU A 86 -4.45 8.93 -16.20
C GLU A 86 -5.86 9.38 -16.61
N ILE A 87 -6.62 9.95 -15.66
CA ILE A 87 -7.94 10.52 -15.92
C ILE A 87 -7.84 11.65 -16.94
N TRP A 88 -6.84 12.50 -16.83
CA TRP A 88 -6.61 13.57 -17.80
C TRP A 88 -6.31 13.00 -19.19
N LYS A 89 -5.43 11.98 -19.32
CA LYS A 89 -5.16 11.31 -20.61
C LYS A 89 -6.43 10.75 -21.23
N GLN A 90 -7.31 10.12 -20.44
CA GLN A 90 -8.61 9.62 -20.91
C GLN A 90 -9.51 10.77 -21.40
N LYS A 91 -9.55 11.89 -20.68
CA LYS A 91 -10.30 13.08 -21.08
C LYS A 91 -9.78 13.70 -22.37
N VAL A 92 -8.45 13.75 -22.56
CA VAL A 92 -7.82 14.20 -23.80
C VAL A 92 -8.24 13.32 -24.98
N GLN A 93 -8.14 12.00 -24.83
CA GLN A 93 -8.58 11.08 -25.90
C GLN A 93 -10.08 11.22 -26.23
N ALA A 94 -10.91 11.39 -25.20
CA ALA A 94 -12.34 11.61 -25.41
C ALA A 94 -12.64 12.96 -26.08
N ALA A 95 -11.86 14.01 -25.79
CA ALA A 95 -11.98 15.32 -26.43
C ALA A 95 -11.58 15.25 -27.91
N ILE A 96 -10.46 14.58 -28.22
CA ILE A 96 -10.01 14.35 -29.62
C ILE A 96 -11.10 13.63 -30.43
N ARG A 97 -11.67 12.54 -29.89
CA ARG A 97 -12.75 11.80 -30.57
C ARG A 97 -14.00 12.63 -30.84
N LYS A 98 -14.26 13.65 -29.99
CA LYS A 98 -15.44 14.50 -30.05
C LYS A 98 -15.17 15.85 -30.72
N GLY A 99 -13.98 16.12 -31.25
CA GLY A 99 -13.59 17.40 -31.82
C GLY A 99 -13.68 18.58 -30.85
N LYS A 100 -13.52 18.32 -29.52
CA LYS A 100 -13.60 19.36 -28.49
C LYS A 100 -12.23 19.89 -28.12
N GLU A 101 -12.18 21.06 -27.51
CA GLU A 101 -10.97 21.65 -26.96
C GLU A 101 -10.28 20.72 -25.96
N LEU A 102 -8.95 20.66 -26.03
CA LEU A 102 -8.16 19.76 -25.18
C LEU A 102 -8.12 20.27 -23.72
N PRO A 103 -8.42 19.43 -22.74
CA PRO A 103 -8.35 19.84 -21.34
C PRO A 103 -6.92 20.11 -20.90
N VAL A 104 -6.69 21.19 -20.17
CA VAL A 104 -5.39 21.52 -19.59
C VAL A 104 -5.08 20.55 -18.44
N TYR A 105 -3.84 20.10 -18.34
CA TYR A 105 -3.39 19.24 -17.25
C TYR A 105 -3.04 20.06 -16.00
N GLU A 106 -3.80 19.86 -14.94
CA GLU A 106 -3.52 20.41 -13.62
C GLU A 106 -3.04 19.30 -12.67
N PRO A 107 -1.73 19.27 -12.34
CA PRO A 107 -1.20 18.26 -11.42
C PRO A 107 -1.75 18.49 -10.01
N LYS A 108 -2.46 17.50 -9.46
CA LYS A 108 -2.92 17.56 -8.07
C LYS A 108 -1.88 16.92 -7.15
N PRO A 109 -1.46 17.62 -6.09
CA PRO A 109 -0.54 17.07 -5.11
C PRO A 109 -1.19 15.87 -4.40
N VAL A 110 -0.37 14.91 -3.96
CA VAL A 110 -0.86 13.80 -3.14
C VAL A 110 -1.17 14.27 -1.71
N SER A 111 -2.03 13.51 -1.02
CA SER A 111 -2.36 13.80 0.38
C SER A 111 -1.15 13.63 1.31
N THR A 112 -1.16 14.34 2.44
CA THR A 112 -0.16 14.17 3.51
C THR A 112 -0.04 12.71 3.95
N GLN A 113 -1.15 11.97 4.00
CA GLN A 113 -1.16 10.55 4.33
C GLN A 113 -0.39 9.71 3.31
N THR A 114 -0.52 10.02 2.01
CA THR A 114 0.24 9.34 0.96
C THR A 114 1.72 9.62 1.11
N LYS A 115 2.11 10.89 1.30
CA LYS A 115 3.51 11.29 1.56
C LYS A 115 4.08 10.57 2.78
N ALA A 116 3.32 10.52 3.88
CA ALA A 116 3.73 9.83 5.11
C ALA A 116 4.00 8.33 4.88
N LYS A 117 3.18 7.63 4.06
CA LYS A 117 3.38 6.23 3.72
C LYS A 117 4.65 5.99 2.90
N HIS A 118 4.96 6.87 1.94
CA HIS A 118 6.19 6.79 1.16
C HIS A 118 7.42 7.06 2.03
N LEU A 119 7.37 8.09 2.89
CA LEU A 119 8.44 8.38 3.86
C LEU A 119 8.66 7.22 4.85
N ALA A 120 7.58 6.58 5.31
CA ALA A 120 7.69 5.40 6.18
C ALA A 120 8.37 4.24 5.47
N MET A 121 8.12 4.04 4.17
CA MET A 121 8.71 2.97 3.38
C MET A 121 10.23 3.15 3.25
N ILE A 122 10.69 4.29 2.73
CA ILE A 122 12.13 4.53 2.59
C ILE A 122 12.86 4.53 3.94
N LYS A 123 12.22 5.10 4.98
CA LYS A 123 12.75 5.04 6.36
C LYS A 123 12.96 3.61 6.84
N ALA A 124 12.03 2.71 6.52
CA ALA A 124 12.12 1.31 6.92
C ALA A 124 13.28 0.60 6.22
N ILE A 125 13.45 0.80 4.91
CA ILE A 125 14.56 0.22 4.13
C ILE A 125 15.91 0.75 4.64
N LEU A 126 16.08 2.07 4.80
CA LEU A 126 17.34 2.66 5.24
C LEU A 126 17.69 2.26 6.68
N ARG A 127 16.70 2.09 7.56
CA ARG A 127 16.92 1.58 8.91
C ARG A 127 17.28 0.10 8.93
N ALA A 128 16.74 -0.72 8.05
CA ALA A 128 17.14 -2.10 7.89
C ALA A 128 18.61 -2.16 7.40
N ALA A 129 18.98 -1.30 6.45
CA ALA A 129 20.35 -1.18 5.96
C ALA A 129 21.34 -0.78 7.07
N GLU A 130 20.96 0.10 8.00
CA GLU A 130 21.77 0.48 9.16
C GLU A 130 21.84 -0.62 10.21
N ARG A 131 20.69 -1.15 10.64
CA ARG A 131 20.61 -1.96 11.85
C ARG A 131 20.78 -3.46 11.60
N ASP A 132 20.10 -3.95 10.57
CA ASP A 132 19.97 -5.39 10.33
C ASP A 132 21.04 -5.88 9.36
N TRP A 133 21.28 -5.13 8.28
CA TRP A 133 22.21 -5.53 7.22
C TRP A 133 23.63 -4.98 7.40
N LYS A 134 23.81 -3.95 8.22
CA LYS A 134 25.10 -3.27 8.39
C LYS A 134 25.67 -2.71 7.09
N TRP A 135 24.82 -2.19 6.21
CA TRP A 135 25.17 -1.58 4.93
C TRP A 135 25.31 -0.06 4.99
N LEU A 136 24.83 0.53 6.09
CA LEU A 136 24.96 1.96 6.41
C LEU A 136 25.49 2.14 7.82
N GLU A 137 26.39 3.09 8.01
CA GLU A 137 26.81 3.50 9.35
C GLU A 137 25.66 4.17 10.10
N LYS A 138 24.97 5.09 9.41
CA LYS A 138 23.83 5.84 9.96
C LYS A 138 22.81 6.17 8.89
N ALA A 139 21.56 5.80 9.13
CA ALA A 139 20.46 6.19 8.25
C ALA A 139 20.06 7.66 8.47
N PRO A 140 19.65 8.39 7.41
CA PRO A 140 19.18 9.77 7.53
C PRO A 140 17.95 9.85 8.42
N VAL A 141 17.81 10.95 9.16
CA VAL A 141 16.69 11.20 10.06
C VAL A 141 15.47 11.62 9.28
N ILE A 142 14.49 10.73 9.12
CA ILE A 142 13.27 11.00 8.37
C ILE A 142 12.11 11.28 9.34
N LYS A 143 11.61 12.52 9.34
CA LYS A 143 10.43 12.93 10.09
C LYS A 143 9.18 12.62 9.25
N ILE A 144 8.30 11.78 9.78
CA ILE A 144 7.04 11.43 9.12
C ILE A 144 5.97 12.38 9.65
N PRO A 145 5.24 13.11 8.77
CA PRO A 145 4.20 14.04 9.21
C PRO A 145 3.06 13.28 9.90
N ALA A 146 2.59 13.80 11.03
CA ALA A 146 1.43 13.27 11.71
C ALA A 146 0.17 13.52 10.88
N VAL A 147 -0.56 12.45 10.58
CA VAL A 147 -1.81 12.52 9.83
C VAL A 147 -2.97 12.45 10.80
N ARG A 148 -3.64 13.56 11.02
CA ARG A 148 -4.88 13.62 11.82
C ARG A 148 -6.08 13.38 10.91
N ASN A 149 -6.57 12.16 10.87
CA ASN A 149 -7.77 11.83 10.10
C ASN A 149 -9.00 11.98 11.01
N LYS A 150 -9.67 13.13 10.92
CA LYS A 150 -10.86 13.46 11.73
C LYS A 150 -12.18 13.27 10.97
N ARG A 151 -12.19 12.52 9.86
CA ARG A 151 -13.44 12.26 9.16
C ARG A 151 -14.21 11.16 9.90
N VAL A 152 -15.06 11.57 10.84
CA VAL A 152 -16.04 10.70 11.49
C VAL A 152 -17.39 11.07 10.90
N ARG A 153 -17.85 10.29 9.93
CA ARG A 153 -19.23 10.37 9.42
C ARG A 153 -19.81 8.96 9.46
N TRP A 154 -20.93 8.83 10.11
CA TRP A 154 -21.78 7.64 10.07
C TRP A 154 -23.02 7.91 9.22
N LEU A 155 -23.70 6.86 8.83
CA LEU A 155 -25.01 6.96 8.17
C LEU A 155 -26.10 6.98 9.23
N GLU A 156 -27.01 7.95 9.14
CA GLU A 156 -28.24 7.91 9.91
C GLU A 156 -29.16 6.81 9.35
N LYS A 157 -30.16 6.37 10.13
CA LYS A 157 -31.05 5.26 9.74
C LYS A 157 -31.78 5.53 8.43
N GLU A 158 -32.25 6.77 8.24
CA GLU A 158 -32.95 7.22 7.04
C GLU A 158 -32.03 7.27 5.82
N GLU A 159 -30.78 7.69 6.01
CA GLU A 159 -29.77 7.67 4.95
C GLU A 159 -29.41 6.23 4.54
N ALA A 160 -29.27 5.33 5.52
CA ALA A 160 -29.00 3.92 5.27
C ALA A 160 -30.14 3.26 4.50
N LYS A 161 -31.41 3.57 4.84
CA LYS A 161 -32.58 3.08 4.13
C LYS A 161 -32.59 3.56 2.67
N ARG A 162 -32.43 4.87 2.44
CA ARG A 162 -32.34 5.44 1.08
C ARG A 162 -31.22 4.81 0.26
N LEU A 163 -30.03 4.62 0.88
CA LEU A 163 -28.91 3.95 0.22
C LEU A 163 -29.29 2.54 -0.24
N ILE A 164 -29.92 1.77 0.62
CA ILE A 164 -30.37 0.41 0.30
C ILE A 164 -31.39 0.44 -0.85
N ASP A 165 -32.36 1.35 -0.82
CA ASP A 165 -33.42 1.43 -1.81
C ASP A 165 -32.88 1.79 -3.20
N GLU A 166 -31.87 2.64 -3.28
CA GLU A 166 -31.19 3.05 -4.54
C GLU A 166 -30.16 2.02 -5.06
N CYS A 167 -29.82 1.01 -4.27
CA CYS A 167 -28.87 -0.01 -4.72
C CYS A 167 -29.53 -1.01 -5.68
N PRO A 168 -28.89 -1.36 -6.81
CA PRO A 168 -29.33 -2.48 -7.65
C PRO A 168 -29.09 -3.82 -6.95
N GLU A 169 -29.87 -4.85 -7.30
CA GLU A 169 -29.54 -6.23 -6.94
C GLU A 169 -28.32 -6.74 -7.76
N PRO A 170 -27.35 -7.50 -7.23
CA PRO A 170 -27.29 -8.06 -5.87
C PRO A 170 -26.65 -7.13 -4.81
N LEU A 171 -26.24 -5.90 -5.17
CA LEU A 171 -25.55 -4.97 -4.26
C LEU A 171 -26.40 -4.62 -3.02
N LYS A 172 -27.72 -4.58 -3.19
CA LYS A 172 -28.68 -4.34 -2.11
C LYS A 172 -28.51 -5.33 -0.94
N SER A 173 -28.42 -6.61 -1.25
CA SER A 173 -28.20 -7.68 -0.26
C SER A 173 -26.86 -7.53 0.45
N VAL A 174 -25.79 -7.24 -0.29
CA VAL A 174 -24.44 -7.00 0.26
C VAL A 174 -24.43 -5.80 1.22
N VAL A 175 -25.08 -4.69 0.84
CA VAL A 175 -25.15 -3.49 1.68
C VAL A 175 -25.98 -3.72 2.94
N LYS A 176 -27.13 -4.40 2.83
CA LYS A 176 -27.94 -4.80 3.99
C LYS A 176 -27.14 -5.65 4.97
N PHE A 177 -26.43 -6.67 4.45
CA PHE A 177 -25.61 -7.55 5.27
C PHE A 177 -24.43 -6.81 5.91
N ALA A 178 -23.77 -5.90 5.17
CA ALA A 178 -22.70 -5.07 5.69
C ALA A 178 -23.15 -4.19 6.87
N LEU A 179 -24.31 -3.52 6.73
CA LEU A 179 -24.86 -2.67 7.78
C LEU A 179 -25.32 -3.47 9.01
N ALA A 180 -25.81 -4.69 8.78
CA ALA A 180 -26.31 -5.57 9.85
C ALA A 180 -25.17 -6.24 10.67
N THR A 181 -23.99 -6.46 10.06
CA THR A 181 -22.89 -7.23 10.66
C THR A 181 -21.67 -6.39 11.01
N GLY A 182 -21.47 -5.25 10.34
CA GLY A 182 -20.26 -4.44 10.47
C GLY A 182 -19.00 -5.09 9.89
N LEU A 183 -19.13 -6.19 9.15
CA LEU A 183 -18.00 -6.85 8.50
C LEU A 183 -17.36 -5.98 7.42
N ARG A 184 -16.05 -6.17 7.21
CA ARG A 184 -15.35 -5.50 6.11
C ARG A 184 -15.81 -6.05 4.78
N LYS A 185 -15.79 -5.19 3.73
CA LYS A 185 -16.18 -5.56 2.36
C LYS A 185 -15.57 -6.89 1.90
N SER A 186 -14.27 -7.08 2.07
CA SER A 186 -13.59 -8.32 1.67
C SER A 186 -14.12 -9.55 2.39
N ASN A 187 -14.44 -9.42 3.68
CA ASN A 187 -14.96 -10.52 4.48
C ASN A 187 -16.40 -10.90 4.09
N ILE A 188 -17.18 -9.93 3.61
CA ILE A 188 -18.55 -10.19 3.13
C ILE A 188 -18.54 -10.89 1.77
N ILE A 189 -17.71 -10.39 0.84
CA ILE A 189 -17.67 -10.90 -0.53
C ILE A 189 -17.09 -12.33 -0.58
N ASN A 190 -16.14 -12.62 0.31
CA ASN A 190 -15.47 -13.92 0.38
C ASN A 190 -16.06 -14.84 1.46
N LEU A 191 -17.21 -14.49 2.06
CA LEU A 191 -17.84 -15.32 3.09
C LEU A 191 -18.43 -16.57 2.46
N GLU A 192 -18.01 -17.74 2.92
CA GLU A 192 -18.46 -19.03 2.45
C GLU A 192 -19.56 -19.61 3.35
N TRP A 193 -20.47 -20.41 2.78
CA TRP A 193 -21.56 -21.04 3.53
C TRP A 193 -21.09 -21.93 4.70
N GLN A 194 -19.93 -22.56 4.57
CA GLN A 194 -19.33 -23.34 5.65
C GLN A 194 -18.90 -22.50 6.86
N GLN A 195 -18.80 -21.18 6.70
CA GLN A 195 -18.48 -20.22 7.76
C GLN A 195 -19.74 -19.65 8.42
N ILE A 196 -20.93 -20.20 8.13
CA ILE A 196 -22.23 -19.70 8.61
C ILE A 196 -22.98 -20.80 9.34
N ASP A 197 -23.29 -20.57 10.62
CA ASP A 197 -24.20 -21.40 11.39
C ASP A 197 -25.54 -20.67 11.57
N MET A 198 -26.51 -21.05 10.73
CA MET A 198 -27.83 -20.44 10.76
C MET A 198 -28.64 -20.82 12.00
N GLN A 199 -28.35 -21.95 12.64
CA GLN A 199 -29.04 -22.39 13.88
C GLN A 199 -28.57 -21.57 15.06
N ARG A 200 -27.26 -21.41 15.19
CA ARG A 200 -26.63 -20.59 16.23
C ARG A 200 -26.63 -19.10 15.90
N ARG A 201 -27.01 -18.74 14.67
CA ARG A 201 -26.98 -17.36 14.17
C ARG A 201 -25.60 -16.71 14.33
N VAL A 202 -24.58 -17.40 13.89
CA VAL A 202 -23.19 -16.92 13.93
C VAL A 202 -22.53 -17.16 12.58
N ALA A 203 -21.79 -16.17 12.11
CA ALA A 203 -20.82 -16.33 11.05
C ALA A 203 -19.40 -16.09 11.59
N TRP A 204 -18.40 -16.71 10.99
CA TRP A 204 -17.00 -16.45 11.37
C TRP A 204 -16.14 -16.20 10.15
N VAL A 205 -15.15 -15.36 10.36
CA VAL A 205 -14.10 -15.06 9.39
C VAL A 205 -12.81 -15.70 9.87
N ASN A 206 -12.19 -16.49 9.02
CA ASN A 206 -10.95 -17.18 9.35
C ASN A 206 -9.78 -16.22 9.61
N PRO A 207 -8.77 -16.60 10.40
CA PRO A 207 -7.61 -15.75 10.68
C PRO A 207 -6.91 -15.26 9.42
N GLU A 208 -6.76 -16.11 8.40
CA GLU A 208 -6.09 -15.78 7.12
C GLU A 208 -6.80 -14.66 6.37
N GLU A 209 -8.13 -14.58 6.47
CA GLU A 209 -8.98 -13.59 5.82
C GLU A 209 -9.08 -12.29 6.62
N SER A 210 -8.76 -12.35 7.91
CA SER A 210 -8.84 -11.20 8.79
C SER A 210 -7.57 -10.32 8.71
N LYS A 211 -7.75 -9.00 8.86
CA LYS A 211 -6.63 -8.05 8.90
C LYS A 211 -5.74 -8.25 10.14
N SER A 212 -6.30 -8.79 11.21
CA SER A 212 -5.63 -8.97 12.50
C SER A 212 -5.02 -10.36 12.68
N ASN A 213 -5.13 -11.24 11.69
CA ASN A 213 -4.77 -12.66 11.77
C ASN A 213 -5.44 -13.37 12.98
N ARG A 214 -6.66 -12.96 13.32
CA ARG A 214 -7.48 -13.58 14.37
C ARG A 214 -8.85 -13.92 13.80
N ALA A 215 -9.41 -15.03 14.21
CA ALA A 215 -10.79 -15.36 13.88
C ALA A 215 -11.74 -14.27 14.40
N ILE A 216 -12.76 -13.92 13.62
CA ILE A 216 -13.78 -12.95 13.98
C ILE A 216 -15.13 -13.66 13.96
N GLY A 217 -15.74 -13.85 15.15
CA GLY A 217 -17.12 -14.31 15.27
C GLY A 217 -18.08 -13.12 15.17
N VAL A 218 -19.14 -13.26 14.38
CA VAL A 218 -20.14 -12.23 14.15
C VAL A 218 -21.52 -12.81 14.39
N ALA A 219 -22.27 -12.24 15.33
CA ALA A 219 -23.66 -12.60 15.54
C ALA A 219 -24.54 -12.12 14.38
N LEU A 220 -25.40 -12.98 13.88
CA LEU A 220 -26.35 -12.71 12.81
C LEU A 220 -27.68 -12.24 13.43
N ASN A 221 -27.96 -10.94 13.35
CA ASN A 221 -29.28 -10.41 13.69
C ASN A 221 -30.34 -10.82 12.68
N ASP A 222 -31.62 -10.48 12.92
CA ASP A 222 -32.71 -10.87 12.06
C ASP A 222 -32.56 -10.38 10.61
N THR A 223 -32.03 -9.17 10.42
CA THR A 223 -31.74 -8.62 9.09
C THR A 223 -30.66 -9.42 8.36
N ALA A 224 -29.54 -9.73 9.02
CA ALA A 224 -28.47 -10.53 8.43
C ALA A 224 -28.95 -11.94 8.11
N SER A 225 -29.68 -12.57 9.04
CA SER A 225 -30.24 -13.92 8.85
C SER A 225 -31.26 -13.96 7.71
N LYS A 226 -32.07 -12.91 7.53
CA LYS A 226 -33.00 -12.81 6.42
C LYS A 226 -32.26 -12.69 5.09
N VAL A 227 -31.27 -11.80 4.99
CA VAL A 227 -30.46 -11.64 3.77
C VAL A 227 -29.82 -12.97 3.33
N LEU A 228 -29.31 -13.75 4.29
CA LEU A 228 -28.69 -15.06 3.98
C LEU A 228 -29.70 -16.12 3.53
N ARG A 229 -30.96 -16.06 4.00
CA ARG A 229 -32.01 -16.98 3.54
C ARG A 229 -32.54 -16.64 2.15
N ASP A 230 -32.45 -15.36 1.78
CA ASP A 230 -32.94 -14.87 0.49
C ASP A 230 -31.88 -15.03 -0.65
N GLN A 231 -30.67 -15.57 -0.33
CA GLN A 231 -29.59 -15.91 -1.28
C GLN A 231 -29.68 -17.34 -1.74
#